data_3e1f494ed5d020f688e14a1a5131136c
#
_entry.id   3e1f494ed5d020f688e14a1a5131136c
#
_cell.length_a   1.000
_cell.length_b   1.000
_cell.length_c   1.000
_cell.angle_alpha   90.00
_cell.angle_beta   90.00
_cell.angle_gamma   90.00
#
_symmetry.space_group_name_H-M   'P 1'
#
loop_
_entity.id
_entity.type
_entity.pdbx_description
1 polymer ?
#
loop_
_entity_poly.entity_id
_entity_poly.type
_entity_poly.pdbx_seq_one_letter_code
_entity_poly.pdbx_strand_id
1 'polypeptide(L)'
;MPEIHPEVRLTQDLFSNYSSARSDWASQAAEDAEFRAGKQWSDKQVKSLRARAQEPLVVNVIHPAVEQAKAMLTANSPKFQSTGRDTSDTKVGRIFSDLMSWVWDISIGNTELKQCIDDYYVKGMGVMISYIAPDADFGKGEVY
;
A
#
# COMPACT_ATOMS: atom_id res chain seq x y z
N MET A 1 -6.43 5.91 39.24
CA MET A 1 -6.36 5.54 37.82
C MET A 1 -5.76 4.15 37.77
N PRO A 2 -6.31 3.21 36.98
CA PRO A 2 -5.70 1.89 36.83
C PRO A 2 -4.27 2.04 36.30
N GLU A 3 -3.36 1.34 36.92
CA GLU A 3 -1.95 1.35 36.53
C GLU A 3 -1.79 0.67 35.17
N ILE A 4 -1.29 1.40 34.17
CA ILE A 4 -1.11 0.86 32.80
C ILE A 4 0.06 -0.13 32.85
N HIS A 5 -0.15 -1.33 32.34
CA HIS A 5 0.88 -2.37 32.30
C HIS A 5 2.13 -1.85 31.58
N PRO A 6 3.36 -2.14 32.09
CA PRO A 6 4.61 -1.62 31.51
C PRO A 6 4.78 -1.85 30.00
N GLU A 7 4.36 -3.01 29.50
CA GLU A 7 4.42 -3.34 28.08
C GLU A 7 3.50 -2.46 27.22
N VAL A 8 2.31 -2.12 27.75
CA VAL A 8 1.37 -1.22 27.06
C VAL A 8 1.97 0.18 26.97
N ARG A 9 2.61 0.64 28.06
CA ARG A 9 3.30 1.93 28.07
C ARG A 9 4.45 1.96 27.10
N LEU A 10 5.28 0.92 27.06
CA LEU A 10 6.38 0.79 26.10
C LEU A 10 5.86 0.84 24.65
N THR A 11 4.77 0.13 24.35
CA THR A 11 4.17 0.12 23.02
C THR A 11 3.66 1.52 22.63
N GLN A 12 3.03 2.23 23.55
CA GLN A 12 2.56 3.60 23.33
C GLN A 12 3.71 4.57 23.08
N ASP A 13 4.79 4.46 23.87
CA ASP A 13 5.99 5.31 23.72
C ASP A 13 6.69 5.05 22.37
N LEU A 14 6.84 3.78 21.99
CA LEU A 14 7.39 3.39 20.69
C LEU A 14 6.53 3.92 19.54
N PHE A 15 5.21 3.75 19.61
CA PHE A 15 4.29 4.26 18.60
C PHE A 15 4.39 5.78 18.45
N SER A 16 4.40 6.51 19.57
CA SER A 16 4.54 7.98 19.58
C SER A 16 5.86 8.43 18.94
N ASN A 17 6.97 7.79 19.34
CA ASN A 17 8.29 8.12 18.80
C ASN A 17 8.40 7.84 17.30
N TYR A 18 7.94 6.68 16.83
CA TYR A 18 7.96 6.34 15.42
C TYR A 18 6.99 7.20 14.59
N SER A 19 5.82 7.54 15.15
CA SER A 19 4.86 8.43 14.50
C SER A 19 5.45 9.83 14.31
N SER A 20 6.13 10.35 15.32
CA SER A 20 6.82 11.64 15.23
C SER A 20 7.97 11.61 14.22
N ALA A 21 8.77 10.56 14.22
CA ALA A 21 9.89 10.39 13.29
C ALA A 21 9.43 10.29 11.82
N ARG A 22 8.17 9.86 11.58
CA ARG A 22 7.58 9.74 10.24
C ARG A 22 6.80 10.97 9.78
N SER A 23 6.64 11.99 10.62
CA SER A 23 5.79 13.16 10.31
C SER A 23 6.21 13.87 9.01
N ASP A 24 7.50 14.05 8.80
CA ASP A 24 8.04 14.73 7.61
C ASP A 24 7.77 13.91 6.34
N TRP A 25 8.02 12.60 6.41
CA TRP A 25 7.68 11.71 5.31
C TRP A 25 6.17 11.70 5.01
N ALA A 26 5.32 11.68 6.03
CA ALA A 26 3.87 11.68 5.86
C ALA A 26 3.39 12.98 5.19
N SER A 27 3.97 14.12 5.56
CA SER A 27 3.68 15.41 4.93
C SER A 27 4.11 15.43 3.46
N GLN A 28 5.31 14.92 3.16
CA GLN A 28 5.81 14.84 1.79
C GLN A 28 4.97 13.88 0.95
N ALA A 29 4.62 12.71 1.49
CA ALA A 29 3.78 11.73 0.79
C ALA A 29 2.37 12.28 0.47
N ALA A 30 1.82 13.12 1.34
CA ALA A 30 0.54 13.80 1.07
C ALA A 30 0.68 14.83 -0.07
N GLU A 31 1.75 15.60 -0.09
CA GLU A 31 2.05 16.55 -1.17
C GLU A 31 2.26 15.83 -2.50
N ASP A 32 3.04 14.75 -2.52
CA ASP A 32 3.31 13.94 -3.72
C ASP A 32 2.02 13.33 -4.29
N ALA A 33 1.09 12.89 -3.41
CA ALA A 33 -0.23 12.43 -3.83
C ALA A 33 -1.08 13.54 -4.47
N GLU A 34 -1.01 14.78 -3.96
CA GLU A 34 -1.65 15.94 -4.58
C GLU A 34 -1.05 16.25 -5.95
N PHE A 35 0.28 16.22 -6.10
CA PHE A 35 0.96 16.38 -7.39
C PHE A 35 0.56 15.28 -8.39
N ARG A 36 0.48 14.05 -7.93
CA ARG A 36 -0.01 12.90 -8.72
C ARG A 36 -1.44 13.13 -9.22
N ALA A 37 -2.30 13.71 -8.39
CA ALA A 37 -3.66 14.07 -8.75
C ALA A 37 -3.76 15.31 -9.67
N GLY A 38 -2.65 15.98 -9.97
CA GLY A 38 -2.61 17.19 -10.81
C GLY A 38 -2.77 18.49 -10.05
N LYS A 39 -2.78 18.47 -8.72
CA LYS A 39 -2.89 19.67 -7.89
C LYS A 39 -1.51 20.31 -7.71
N GLN A 40 -1.02 20.94 -8.78
CA GLN A 40 0.34 21.52 -8.84
C GLN A 40 0.41 22.98 -8.36
N TRP A 41 -0.74 23.62 -8.18
CA TRP A 41 -0.84 24.99 -7.71
C TRP A 41 -1.46 25.06 -6.33
N SER A 42 -0.84 25.76 -5.41
CA SER A 42 -1.47 26.06 -4.12
C SER A 42 -2.65 27.01 -4.29
N ASP A 43 -3.60 26.99 -3.37
CA ASP A 43 -4.78 27.88 -3.41
C ASP A 43 -4.39 29.36 -3.47
N LYS A 44 -3.28 29.74 -2.84
CA LYS A 44 -2.73 31.09 -2.87
C LYS A 44 -2.24 31.47 -4.27
N GLN A 45 -1.55 30.54 -4.94
CA GLN A 45 -1.06 30.74 -6.31
C GLN A 45 -2.23 30.82 -7.31
N VAL A 46 -3.23 29.93 -7.18
CA VAL A 46 -4.46 29.97 -8.00
C VAL A 46 -5.17 31.32 -7.87
N LYS A 47 -5.36 31.81 -6.65
CA LYS A 47 -5.98 33.13 -6.41
C LYS A 47 -5.15 34.25 -7.04
N SER A 48 -3.83 34.21 -6.91
CA SER A 48 -2.92 35.21 -7.50
C SER A 48 -2.94 35.20 -9.03
N LEU A 49 -2.98 34.03 -9.66
CA LEU A 49 -3.08 33.88 -11.11
C LEU A 49 -4.41 34.44 -11.63
N ARG A 50 -5.53 34.06 -11.01
CA ARG A 50 -6.86 34.54 -11.38
C ARG A 50 -7.02 36.03 -11.22
N ALA A 51 -6.43 36.62 -10.18
CA ALA A 51 -6.42 38.08 -9.99
C ALA A 51 -5.70 38.84 -11.13
N ARG A 52 -4.82 38.13 -11.86
CA ARG A 52 -4.11 38.66 -13.06
C ARG A 52 -4.74 38.21 -14.38
N ALA A 53 -5.99 37.68 -14.31
CA ALA A 53 -6.69 37.09 -15.46
C ALA A 53 -5.91 35.95 -16.17
N GLN A 54 -5.10 35.22 -15.41
CA GLN A 54 -4.35 34.05 -15.87
C GLN A 54 -5.01 32.78 -15.33
N GLU A 55 -5.31 31.82 -16.20
CA GLU A 55 -5.80 30.51 -15.78
C GLU A 55 -4.64 29.63 -15.30
N PRO A 56 -4.79 28.94 -14.17
CA PRO A 56 -3.79 27.99 -13.66
C PRO A 56 -3.78 26.71 -14.50
N LEU A 57 -3.01 26.72 -15.59
CA LEU A 57 -2.86 25.55 -16.44
C LEU A 57 -1.98 24.50 -15.74
N VAL A 58 -2.42 23.26 -15.80
CA VAL A 58 -1.67 22.09 -15.31
C VAL A 58 -1.56 21.07 -16.41
N VAL A 59 -0.33 20.68 -16.74
CA VAL A 59 -0.04 19.52 -17.61
C VAL A 59 0.48 18.41 -16.71
N ASN A 60 -0.41 17.49 -16.33
CA ASN A 60 -0.06 16.40 -15.45
C ASN A 60 0.65 15.28 -16.21
N VAL A 61 1.97 15.32 -16.25
CA VAL A 61 2.82 14.26 -16.83
C VAL A 61 3.16 13.15 -15.84
N ILE A 62 2.96 13.39 -14.54
CA ILE A 62 3.25 12.43 -13.47
C ILE A 62 2.27 11.27 -13.53
N HIS A 63 0.98 11.58 -13.67
CA HIS A 63 -0.07 10.58 -13.71
C HIS A 63 0.16 9.49 -14.77
N PRO A 64 0.32 9.80 -16.05
CA PRO A 64 0.55 8.77 -17.07
C PRO A 64 1.89 8.05 -16.88
N ALA A 65 2.93 8.70 -16.39
CA ALA A 65 4.22 8.05 -16.12
C ALA A 65 4.09 6.99 -15.02
N VAL A 66 3.39 7.29 -13.92
CA VAL A 66 3.12 6.33 -12.84
C VAL A 66 2.23 5.18 -13.33
N GLU A 67 1.17 5.48 -14.12
CA GLU A 67 0.31 4.44 -14.69
C GLU A 67 1.08 3.51 -15.63
N GLN A 68 1.97 4.05 -16.45
CA GLN A 68 2.81 3.22 -17.32
C GLN A 68 3.75 2.32 -16.51
N ALA A 69 4.43 2.85 -15.50
CA ALA A 69 5.32 2.09 -14.64
C ALA A 69 4.55 0.98 -13.88
N LYS A 70 3.39 1.32 -13.34
CA LYS A 70 2.48 0.37 -12.69
C LYS A 70 2.05 -0.75 -13.64
N ALA A 71 1.64 -0.42 -14.87
CA ALA A 71 1.25 -1.39 -15.87
C ALA A 71 2.41 -2.35 -16.23
N MET A 72 3.63 -1.83 -16.36
CA MET A 72 4.82 -2.65 -16.65
C MET A 72 5.15 -3.61 -15.51
N LEU A 73 5.08 -3.17 -14.26
CA LEU A 73 5.38 -4.00 -13.09
C LEU A 73 4.27 -5.03 -12.79
N THR A 74 3.04 -4.73 -13.15
CA THR A 74 1.89 -5.63 -12.91
C THR A 74 1.48 -6.42 -14.16
N ALA A 75 2.28 -6.39 -15.22
CA ALA A 75 2.02 -7.13 -16.44
C ALA A 75 1.95 -8.66 -16.22
N ASN A 76 2.69 -9.13 -15.23
CA ASN A 76 2.68 -10.54 -14.83
C ASN A 76 2.23 -10.66 -13.38
N SER A 77 1.24 -11.51 -13.13
CA SER A 77 0.84 -11.86 -11.77
C SER A 77 1.96 -12.61 -11.04
N PRO A 78 2.17 -12.37 -9.74
CA PRO A 78 3.08 -13.16 -8.93
C PRO A 78 2.72 -14.64 -9.00
N LYS A 79 3.74 -15.48 -9.02
CA LYS A 79 3.58 -16.94 -8.93
C LYS A 79 4.13 -17.42 -7.60
N PHE A 80 3.33 -18.19 -6.89
CA PHE A 80 3.71 -18.76 -5.61
C PHE A 80 4.14 -20.21 -5.80
N GLN A 81 5.31 -20.58 -5.27
CA GLN A 81 5.80 -21.93 -5.33
C GLN A 81 6.39 -22.33 -3.97
N SER A 82 5.83 -23.38 -3.39
CA SER A 82 6.38 -24.04 -2.23
C SER A 82 7.14 -25.27 -2.67
N THR A 83 8.37 -25.43 -2.18
CA THR A 83 9.21 -26.58 -2.49
C THR A 83 9.43 -27.39 -1.22
N GLY A 84 9.18 -28.71 -1.29
CA GLY A 84 9.47 -29.63 -0.20
C GLY A 84 10.98 -29.75 0.04
N ARG A 85 11.38 -29.97 1.28
CA ARG A 85 12.79 -30.24 1.63
C ARG A 85 13.23 -31.63 1.19
N ASP A 86 12.31 -32.59 1.26
CA ASP A 86 12.54 -33.98 0.88
C ASP A 86 11.59 -34.42 -0.24
N THR A 87 11.90 -35.52 -0.87
CA THR A 87 11.11 -36.11 -1.96
C THR A 87 9.70 -36.51 -1.49
N SER A 88 9.55 -36.88 -0.21
CA SER A 88 8.27 -37.19 0.42
C SER A 88 7.35 -35.99 0.54
N ASP A 89 7.88 -34.76 0.62
CA ASP A 89 7.14 -33.53 0.85
C ASP A 89 6.66 -32.85 -0.45
N THR A 90 6.97 -33.43 -1.61
CA THR A 90 6.62 -32.86 -2.92
C THR A 90 5.11 -32.65 -3.09
N LYS A 91 4.29 -33.59 -2.60
CA LYS A 91 2.82 -33.48 -2.66
C LYS A 91 2.32 -32.34 -1.75
N VAL A 92 2.90 -32.22 -0.57
CA VAL A 92 2.56 -31.19 0.40
C VAL A 92 2.95 -29.81 -0.15
N GLY A 93 4.15 -29.67 -0.71
CA GLY A 93 4.60 -28.44 -1.37
C GLY A 93 3.66 -28.00 -2.49
N ARG A 94 3.15 -28.94 -3.29
CA ARG A 94 2.19 -28.63 -4.34
C ARG A 94 0.86 -28.10 -3.78
N ILE A 95 0.34 -28.74 -2.74
CA ILE A 95 -0.90 -28.30 -2.06
C ILE A 95 -0.73 -26.86 -1.52
N PHE A 96 0.42 -26.57 -0.91
CA PHE A 96 0.69 -25.19 -0.42
C PHE A 96 0.82 -24.17 -1.55
N SER A 97 1.41 -24.54 -2.69
CA SER A 97 1.46 -23.66 -3.86
C SER A 97 0.06 -23.34 -4.39
N ASP A 98 -0.78 -24.36 -4.51
CA ASP A 98 -2.15 -24.22 -4.97
C ASP A 98 -2.98 -23.37 -3.98
N LEU A 99 -2.80 -23.60 -2.67
CA LEU A 99 -3.46 -22.83 -1.62
C LEU A 99 -3.05 -21.34 -1.65
N MET A 100 -1.75 -21.03 -1.76
CA MET A 100 -1.29 -19.64 -1.86
C MET A 100 -1.85 -18.95 -3.09
N SER A 101 -1.90 -19.65 -4.23
CA SER A 101 -2.48 -19.11 -5.46
C SER A 101 -3.98 -18.84 -5.29
N TRP A 102 -4.69 -19.77 -4.66
CA TRP A 102 -6.12 -19.61 -4.38
C TRP A 102 -6.39 -18.43 -3.43
N VAL A 103 -5.62 -18.30 -2.33
CA VAL A 103 -5.73 -17.15 -1.41
C VAL A 103 -5.48 -15.83 -2.15
N TRP A 104 -4.46 -15.77 -3.00
CA TRP A 104 -4.16 -14.59 -3.81
C TRP A 104 -5.34 -14.20 -4.72
N ASP A 105 -5.98 -15.17 -5.33
CA ASP A 105 -7.10 -14.94 -6.25
C ASP A 105 -8.36 -14.46 -5.50
N ILE A 106 -8.73 -15.09 -4.37
CA ILE A 106 -9.90 -14.67 -3.58
C ILE A 106 -9.70 -13.32 -2.89
N SER A 107 -8.47 -13.00 -2.49
CA SER A 107 -8.12 -11.71 -1.87
C SER A 107 -7.95 -10.59 -2.90
N ILE A 108 -8.25 -10.83 -4.16
CA ILE A 108 -8.07 -9.85 -5.25
C ILE A 108 -6.63 -9.30 -5.29
N GLY A 109 -5.65 -10.15 -4.97
CA GLY A 109 -4.26 -9.80 -4.73
C GLY A 109 -3.59 -8.99 -5.85
N ASN A 110 -4.01 -9.18 -7.12
CA ASN A 110 -3.51 -8.36 -8.23
C ASN A 110 -3.94 -6.90 -8.13
N THR A 111 -5.12 -6.62 -7.58
CA THR A 111 -5.60 -5.24 -7.37
C THR A 111 -4.87 -4.59 -6.21
N GLU A 112 -4.71 -5.31 -5.12
CA GLU A 112 -3.95 -4.86 -3.96
C GLU A 112 -2.49 -4.60 -4.31
N LEU A 113 -1.88 -5.46 -5.13
CA LEU A 113 -0.52 -5.24 -5.64
C LEU A 113 -0.42 -3.97 -6.47
N LYS A 114 -1.41 -3.68 -7.34
CA LYS A 114 -1.43 -2.44 -8.13
C LYS A 114 -1.51 -1.19 -7.25
N GLN A 115 -2.28 -1.24 -6.17
CA GLN A 115 -2.37 -0.14 -5.22
C GLN A 115 -1.07 0.02 -4.43
N CYS A 116 -0.49 -1.08 -3.98
CA CYS A 116 0.80 -1.07 -3.29
C CYS A 116 1.92 -0.47 -4.16
N ILE A 117 1.94 -0.79 -5.45
CA ILE A 117 2.91 -0.25 -6.41
C ILE A 117 2.65 1.24 -6.67
N ASP A 118 1.38 1.66 -6.77
CA ASP A 118 1.02 3.08 -6.90
C ASP A 118 1.53 3.88 -5.70
N ASP A 119 1.28 3.39 -4.49
CA ASP A 119 1.78 4.00 -3.25
C ASP A 119 3.31 4.02 -3.19
N TYR A 120 3.97 2.96 -3.63
CA TYR A 120 5.44 2.91 -3.69
C TYR A 120 6.02 3.97 -4.62
N TYR A 121 5.44 4.15 -5.81
CA TYR A 121 5.91 5.16 -6.76
C TYR A 121 5.61 6.59 -6.34
N VAL A 122 4.44 6.82 -5.75
CA VAL A 122 3.98 8.16 -5.40
C VAL A 122 4.52 8.60 -4.04
N LYS A 123 4.48 7.71 -3.05
CA LYS A 123 4.81 8.02 -1.65
C LYS A 123 6.17 7.47 -1.20
N GLY A 124 6.86 6.74 -2.08
CA GLY A 124 8.14 6.10 -1.78
C GLY A 124 8.04 4.83 -0.94
N MET A 125 6.84 4.42 -0.53
CA MET A 125 6.61 3.20 0.26
C MET A 125 5.24 2.61 -0.03
N GLY A 126 5.21 1.33 -0.40
CA GLY A 126 4.01 0.52 -0.50
C GLY A 126 4.07 -0.64 0.49
N VAL A 127 2.98 -0.92 1.18
CA VAL A 127 2.90 -1.99 2.18
C VAL A 127 1.70 -2.87 1.89
N MET A 128 1.92 -4.17 1.83
CA MET A 128 0.86 -5.18 1.79
C MET A 128 0.86 -5.95 3.11
N ILE A 129 -0.30 -6.19 3.64
CA ILE A 129 -0.48 -6.96 4.88
C ILE A 129 -1.45 -8.09 4.57
N SER A 130 -1.07 -9.32 4.89
CA SER A 130 -2.00 -10.45 4.91
C SER A 130 -2.36 -10.81 6.34
N TYR A 131 -3.63 -11.05 6.59
CA TYR A 131 -4.13 -11.41 7.91
C TYR A 131 -5.30 -12.39 7.78
N ILE A 132 -5.59 -13.08 8.88
CA ILE A 132 -6.75 -13.94 8.98
C ILE A 132 -7.87 -13.17 9.70
N ALA A 133 -9.02 -13.01 9.05
CA ALA A 133 -10.21 -12.45 9.68
C ALA A 133 -11.00 -13.59 10.38
N PRO A 134 -10.93 -13.73 11.71
CA PRO A 134 -11.51 -14.88 12.41
C PRO A 134 -13.03 -14.90 12.34
N ASP A 135 -13.65 -13.74 12.17
CA ASP A 135 -15.13 -13.59 12.14
C ASP A 135 -15.71 -13.76 10.72
N ALA A 136 -14.87 -13.86 9.70
CA ALA A 136 -15.32 -14.08 8.33
C ALA A 136 -15.83 -15.53 8.13
N ASP A 137 -16.63 -15.75 7.09
CA ASP A 137 -17.25 -17.04 6.75
C ASP A 137 -17.92 -17.72 7.96
N PHE A 138 -18.78 -16.97 8.67
CA PHE A 138 -19.53 -17.45 9.85
C PHE A 138 -18.62 -18.00 10.98
N GLY A 139 -17.47 -17.38 11.18
CA GLY A 139 -16.50 -17.74 12.22
C GLY A 139 -15.55 -18.87 11.85
N LYS A 140 -15.48 -19.25 10.58
CA LYS A 140 -14.47 -20.21 10.10
C LYS A 140 -13.13 -19.56 9.80
N GLY A 141 -13.12 -18.23 9.68
CA GLY A 141 -11.97 -17.44 9.29
C GLY A 141 -11.75 -17.38 7.79
N GLU A 142 -11.27 -16.24 7.32
CA GLU A 142 -10.89 -16.03 5.92
C GLU A 142 -9.55 -15.28 5.88
N VAL A 143 -8.75 -15.56 4.86
CA VAL A 143 -7.44 -14.89 4.65
C VAL A 143 -7.62 -13.77 3.64
N TYR A 144 -7.17 -12.59 4.01
CA TYR A 144 -7.16 -11.40 3.16
C TYR A 144 -5.74 -10.93 2.88
#